data_d602c7f6802b523c4f71748779fca65d
#
_entry.id   d602c7f6802b523c4f71748779fca65d
#
_cell.length_a   1.000
_cell.length_b   1.000
_cell.length_c   1.000
_cell.angle_alpha   90.00
_cell.angle_beta   90.00
_cell.angle_gamma   90.00
#
_symmetry.space_group_name_H-M   'P 1'
#
loop_
_entity.id
_entity.type
_entity.pdbx_description
1 polymer ?
#
loop_
_entity_poly.entity_id
_entity_poly.type
_entity_poly.pdbx_seq_one_letter_code
_entity_poly.pdbx_strand_id
1 'polypeptide(L)'
;MRRNNLWIMAGLALAIALFAARVMHSASAQTQEAQSAALFAQMATVLQHPRCMNCHTREQFPRQGDDRHRHLVNVARGPDDHGAAGLHCSTCHQAANQVTSGVPGAPDWHLAPLRMAWEGLSVGDLCRALSDPARGGMKPGQLVAHFNTPLVAWAWSPGADAHGRPRTMPPLTHDAFVDITRQWVATGATCPKS
;
A
#
# COMPACT_ATOMS: atom_id res chain seq x y z
N MET A 1 -23.88 60.09 19.09
CA MET A 1 -24.00 58.72 19.63
C MET A 1 -24.33 57.62 18.59
N ARG A 2 -25.06 57.86 17.50
CA ARG A 2 -25.43 56.83 16.49
C ARG A 2 -24.27 56.26 15.64
N ARG A 3 -23.21 57.02 15.37
CA ARG A 3 -22.07 56.57 14.50
C ARG A 3 -21.20 55.50 15.14
N ASN A 4 -21.02 55.52 16.45
CA ASN A 4 -20.15 54.52 17.15
C ASN A 4 -20.77 53.12 17.14
N ASN A 5 -22.09 52.99 17.22
CA ASN A 5 -22.77 51.70 17.23
C ASN A 5 -22.68 50.98 15.87
N LEU A 6 -22.57 51.69 14.76
CA LEU A 6 -22.45 51.12 13.43
C LEU A 6 -21.11 50.39 13.23
N TRP A 7 -20.03 50.95 13.74
CA TRP A 7 -18.69 50.33 13.69
C TRP A 7 -18.58 49.09 14.59
N ILE A 8 -19.21 49.11 15.75
CA ILE A 8 -19.25 47.96 16.67
C ILE A 8 -20.03 46.79 16.05
N MET A 9 -21.17 47.08 15.44
CA MET A 9 -22.00 46.06 14.77
C MET A 9 -21.29 45.46 13.55
N ALA A 10 -20.62 46.31 12.73
CA ALA A 10 -19.83 45.84 11.60
C ALA A 10 -18.65 44.94 12.02
N GLY A 11 -17.96 45.33 13.08
CA GLY A 11 -16.86 44.51 13.66
C GLY A 11 -17.33 43.15 14.19
N LEU A 12 -18.49 43.13 14.87
CA LEU A 12 -19.07 41.89 15.39
C LEU A 12 -19.53 40.96 14.25
N ALA A 13 -20.18 41.51 13.21
CA ALA A 13 -20.59 40.73 12.05
C ALA A 13 -19.39 40.11 11.31
N LEU A 14 -18.28 40.84 11.15
CA LEU A 14 -17.05 40.34 10.54
C LEU A 14 -16.41 39.23 11.40
N ALA A 15 -16.37 39.41 12.71
CA ALA A 15 -15.82 38.39 13.64
C ALA A 15 -16.62 37.10 13.59
N ILE A 16 -17.97 37.19 13.54
CA ILE A 16 -18.86 36.01 13.41
C ILE A 16 -18.63 35.31 12.06
N ALA A 17 -18.52 36.06 10.96
CA ALA A 17 -18.28 35.49 9.64
C ALA A 17 -16.92 34.76 9.56
N LEU A 18 -15.86 35.36 10.13
CA LEU A 18 -14.54 34.73 10.18
C LEU A 18 -14.52 33.47 11.07
N PHE A 19 -15.24 33.52 12.18
CA PHE A 19 -15.37 32.33 13.05
C PHE A 19 -16.14 31.20 12.35
N ALA A 20 -17.27 31.51 11.71
CA ALA A 20 -18.05 30.55 10.95
C ALA A 20 -17.24 29.92 9.79
N ALA A 21 -16.47 30.75 9.06
CA ALA A 21 -15.58 30.27 8.00
C ALA A 21 -14.49 29.31 8.53
N ARG A 22 -13.91 29.60 9.69
CA ARG A 22 -12.93 28.72 10.33
C ARG A 22 -13.54 27.37 10.76
N VAL A 23 -14.73 27.40 11.36
CA VAL A 23 -15.44 26.17 11.79
C VAL A 23 -15.77 25.30 10.58
N MET A 24 -16.29 25.88 9.50
CA MET A 24 -16.58 25.12 8.27
C MET A 24 -15.32 24.55 7.62
N HIS A 25 -14.22 25.30 7.61
CA HIS A 25 -12.92 24.81 7.08
C HIS A 25 -12.38 23.64 7.91
N SER A 26 -12.47 23.71 9.23
CA SER A 26 -12.04 22.63 10.11
C SER A 26 -12.90 21.38 9.93
N ALA A 27 -14.20 21.51 9.79
CA ALA A 27 -15.11 20.39 9.58
C ALA A 27 -14.85 19.69 8.22
N SER A 28 -14.60 20.46 7.16
CA SER A 28 -14.30 19.90 5.83
C SER A 28 -12.94 19.17 5.82
N ALA A 29 -11.93 19.71 6.48
CA ALA A 29 -10.62 19.08 6.61
C ALA A 29 -10.70 17.73 7.36
N GLN A 30 -11.43 17.69 8.48
CA GLN A 30 -11.64 16.45 9.25
C GLN A 30 -12.39 15.39 8.44
N THR A 31 -13.36 15.79 7.62
CA THR A 31 -14.10 14.88 6.72
C THR A 31 -13.16 14.30 5.65
N GLN A 32 -12.28 15.12 5.08
CA GLN A 32 -11.30 14.69 4.08
C GLN A 32 -10.26 13.72 4.67
N GLU A 33 -9.76 14.00 5.88
CA GLU A 33 -8.84 13.10 6.59
C GLU A 33 -9.49 11.74 6.88
N ALA A 34 -10.73 11.75 7.36
CA ALA A 34 -11.47 10.51 7.62
C ALA A 34 -11.71 9.71 6.33
N GLN A 35 -12.04 10.38 5.23
CA GLN A 35 -12.19 9.76 3.91
C GLN A 35 -10.86 9.14 3.44
N SER A 36 -9.77 9.88 3.54
CA SER A 36 -8.43 9.40 3.16
C SER A 36 -8.03 8.17 3.96
N ALA A 37 -8.23 8.20 5.28
CA ALA A 37 -7.96 7.05 6.15
C ALA A 37 -8.82 5.82 5.80
N ALA A 38 -10.08 6.01 5.44
CA ALA A 38 -10.98 4.94 5.00
C ALA A 38 -10.55 4.33 3.66
N LEU A 39 -10.04 5.14 2.72
CA LEU A 39 -9.47 4.65 1.47
C LEU A 39 -8.25 3.78 1.73
N PHE A 40 -7.35 4.20 2.63
CA PHE A 40 -6.19 3.37 2.99
C PHE A 40 -6.61 2.06 3.66
N ALA A 41 -7.63 2.06 4.50
CA ALA A 41 -8.13 0.83 5.11
C ALA A 41 -8.60 -0.19 4.05
N GLN A 42 -9.19 0.26 2.95
CA GLN A 42 -9.51 -0.61 1.81
C GLN A 42 -8.25 -1.11 1.10
N MET A 43 -7.25 -0.24 0.86
CA MET A 43 -5.96 -0.65 0.30
C MET A 43 -5.29 -1.72 1.17
N ALA A 44 -5.36 -1.60 2.49
CA ALA A 44 -4.74 -2.52 3.43
C ALA A 44 -5.26 -3.96 3.28
N THR A 45 -6.50 -4.17 2.85
CA THR A 45 -7.04 -5.52 2.59
C THR A 45 -6.27 -6.24 1.47
N VAL A 46 -5.75 -5.48 0.49
CA VAL A 46 -4.89 -5.98 -0.58
C VAL A 46 -3.45 -6.12 -0.09
N LEU A 47 -2.91 -5.09 0.55
CA LEU A 47 -1.51 -5.06 0.97
C LEU A 47 -1.18 -6.15 2.01
N GLN A 48 -2.17 -6.53 2.84
CA GLN A 48 -2.05 -7.62 3.82
C GLN A 48 -2.40 -9.00 3.25
N HIS A 49 -2.75 -9.09 1.97
CA HIS A 49 -3.01 -10.37 1.32
C HIS A 49 -1.71 -11.17 1.11
N PRO A 50 -1.72 -12.52 1.14
CA PRO A 50 -0.53 -13.36 0.92
C PRO A 50 0.27 -13.00 -0.33
N ARG A 51 -0.39 -12.55 -1.42
CA ARG A 51 0.31 -12.17 -2.67
C ARG A 51 1.28 -11.00 -2.48
N CYS A 52 1.03 -10.10 -1.54
CA CYS A 52 1.93 -9.00 -1.18
C CYS A 52 2.85 -9.41 -0.03
N MET A 53 2.26 -10.01 1.00
CA MET A 53 2.95 -10.31 2.25
C MET A 53 4.03 -11.40 2.13
N ASN A 54 3.99 -12.25 1.10
CA ASN A 54 5.01 -13.27 0.87
C ASN A 54 6.37 -12.65 0.50
N CYS A 55 6.36 -11.50 -0.19
CA CYS A 55 7.55 -10.73 -0.52
C CYS A 55 7.90 -9.68 0.54
N HIS A 56 6.88 -9.08 1.19
CA HIS A 56 7.03 -8.08 2.25
C HIS A 56 7.22 -8.73 3.64
N THR A 57 8.05 -9.77 3.71
CA THR A 57 8.39 -10.51 4.92
C THR A 57 9.52 -9.85 5.69
N ARG A 58 9.52 -9.97 7.02
CA ARG A 58 10.63 -9.57 7.90
C ARG A 58 11.77 -10.60 7.96
N GLU A 59 11.58 -11.75 7.34
CA GLU A 59 12.52 -12.85 7.39
C GLU A 59 13.62 -12.71 6.34
N GLN A 60 14.73 -13.41 6.55
CA GLN A 60 15.82 -13.53 5.58
C GLN A 60 15.51 -14.55 4.45
N PHE A 61 14.26 -14.90 4.30
CA PHE A 61 13.75 -15.80 3.26
C PHE A 61 12.35 -15.38 2.81
N PRO A 62 11.96 -15.69 1.57
CA PRO A 62 10.60 -15.45 1.10
C PRO A 62 9.60 -16.39 1.77
N ARG A 63 8.34 -15.93 1.88
CA ARG A 63 7.21 -16.80 2.17
C ARG A 63 6.58 -17.28 0.86
N GLN A 64 5.80 -18.36 0.94
CA GLN A 64 5.17 -19.01 -0.21
C GLN A 64 3.77 -19.51 0.16
N GLY A 65 2.91 -19.65 -0.86
CA GLY A 65 1.56 -20.17 -0.70
C GLY A 65 0.58 -19.17 -0.10
N ASP A 66 -0.66 -19.60 0.04
CA ASP A 66 -1.73 -18.81 0.64
C ASP A 66 -1.67 -18.85 2.18
N ASP A 67 -1.08 -19.91 2.72
CA ASP A 67 -0.77 -20.09 4.14
C ASP A 67 0.54 -19.41 4.57
N ARG A 68 1.28 -18.81 3.64
CA ARG A 68 2.52 -18.08 3.87
C ARG A 68 3.61 -18.92 4.57
N HIS A 69 3.71 -20.19 4.28
CA HIS A 69 4.80 -21.01 4.79
C HIS A 69 6.17 -20.55 4.23
N ARG A 70 7.26 -20.99 4.86
CA ARG A 70 8.61 -20.73 4.35
C ARG A 70 8.75 -21.27 2.93
N HIS A 71 9.41 -20.50 2.05
CA HIS A 71 9.70 -20.94 0.69
C HIS A 71 10.46 -22.26 0.69
N LEU A 72 10.01 -23.18 -0.14
CA LEU A 72 10.68 -24.47 -0.34
C LEU A 72 12.11 -24.25 -0.89
N VAL A 73 12.94 -25.30 -0.87
CA VAL A 73 14.34 -25.27 -1.36
C VAL A 73 15.28 -24.30 -0.62
N ASN A 74 14.93 -23.87 0.59
CA ASN A 74 15.77 -23.02 1.45
C ASN A 74 16.30 -21.73 0.78
N VAL A 75 15.53 -21.10 -0.08
CA VAL A 75 15.89 -19.82 -0.68
C VAL A 75 16.12 -18.77 0.41
N ALA A 76 17.24 -18.06 0.33
CA ALA A 76 17.56 -16.92 1.17
C ALA A 76 17.41 -15.62 0.39
N ARG A 77 17.18 -14.50 1.11
CA ARG A 77 17.00 -13.16 0.55
C ARG A 77 18.19 -12.70 -0.31
N GLY A 78 19.41 -12.97 0.15
CA GLY A 78 20.61 -12.40 -0.47
C GLY A 78 20.79 -10.90 -0.15
N PRO A 79 21.91 -10.31 -0.57
CA PRO A 79 22.29 -8.93 -0.23
C PRO A 79 21.43 -7.87 -0.95
N ASP A 80 20.87 -8.20 -2.08
CA ASP A 80 20.11 -7.32 -2.98
C ASP A 80 18.64 -7.70 -3.13
N ASP A 81 18.13 -8.56 -2.23
CA ASP A 81 16.76 -9.08 -2.24
C ASP A 81 16.39 -10.01 -3.42
N HIS A 82 17.36 -10.35 -4.30
CA HIS A 82 17.18 -11.21 -5.50
C HIS A 82 17.60 -12.67 -5.29
N GLY A 83 17.84 -13.07 -4.06
CA GLY A 83 18.32 -14.41 -3.72
C GLY A 83 19.82 -14.44 -3.42
N ALA A 84 20.25 -15.47 -2.73
CA ALA A 84 21.67 -15.67 -2.41
C ALA A 84 22.48 -16.12 -3.63
N ALA A 85 23.80 -15.92 -3.58
CA ALA A 85 24.72 -16.40 -4.61
C ALA A 85 24.52 -17.92 -4.84
N GLY A 86 24.38 -18.34 -6.10
CA GLY A 86 24.13 -19.71 -6.49
C GLY A 86 22.65 -20.14 -6.46
N LEU A 87 21.74 -19.34 -5.86
CA LEU A 87 20.29 -19.59 -5.86
C LEU A 87 19.52 -18.28 -5.97
N HIS A 88 19.69 -17.58 -7.10
CA HIS A 88 18.93 -16.37 -7.40
C HIS A 88 17.45 -16.68 -7.67
N CYS A 89 16.58 -15.74 -7.35
CA CYS A 89 15.15 -15.85 -7.64
C CYS A 89 14.88 -16.19 -9.12
N SER A 90 15.61 -15.54 -10.03
CA SER A 90 15.52 -15.75 -11.49
C SER A 90 15.96 -17.14 -11.97
N THR A 91 16.60 -17.97 -11.11
CA THR A 91 16.91 -19.36 -11.44
C THR A 91 15.62 -20.16 -11.69
N CYS A 92 14.55 -19.86 -10.95
CA CYS A 92 13.26 -20.55 -11.08
C CYS A 92 12.15 -19.62 -11.57
N HIS A 93 12.12 -18.37 -11.11
CA HIS A 93 11.08 -17.41 -11.46
C HIS A 93 11.45 -16.66 -12.74
N GLN A 94 10.76 -16.96 -13.82
CA GLN A 94 10.96 -16.35 -15.12
C GLN A 94 10.02 -15.16 -15.32
N ALA A 95 10.03 -14.55 -16.52
CA ALA A 95 9.18 -13.37 -16.82
C ALA A 95 7.67 -13.67 -16.83
N ALA A 96 7.26 -14.94 -16.74
CA ALA A 96 5.87 -15.38 -16.72
C ALA A 96 5.71 -16.65 -15.89
N ASN A 97 4.47 -16.90 -15.44
CA ASN A 97 4.12 -18.14 -14.74
C ASN A 97 4.43 -19.39 -15.60
N GLN A 98 5.03 -20.39 -14.99
CA GLN A 98 5.30 -21.68 -15.60
C GLN A 98 4.13 -22.63 -15.31
N VAL A 99 3.27 -22.84 -16.31
CA VAL A 99 2.03 -23.61 -16.14
C VAL A 99 2.31 -25.06 -15.72
N THR A 100 3.35 -25.70 -16.28
CA THR A 100 3.66 -27.12 -16.03
C THR A 100 4.21 -27.36 -14.62
N SER A 101 5.07 -26.46 -14.13
CA SER A 101 5.70 -26.61 -12.81
C SER A 101 4.95 -25.88 -11.71
N GLY A 102 4.02 -25.00 -12.07
CA GLY A 102 3.35 -24.12 -11.12
C GLY A 102 4.25 -23.06 -10.49
N VAL A 103 5.48 -22.85 -11.01
CA VAL A 103 6.36 -21.80 -10.52
C VAL A 103 5.83 -20.43 -11.01
N PRO A 104 5.57 -19.49 -10.10
CA PRO A 104 5.12 -18.15 -10.48
C PRO A 104 6.25 -17.37 -11.14
N GLY A 105 5.89 -16.38 -11.98
CA GLY A 105 6.88 -15.53 -12.63
C GLY A 105 6.31 -14.19 -13.05
N ALA A 106 7.17 -13.19 -12.96
CA ALA A 106 7.02 -11.86 -13.52
C ALA A 106 8.42 -11.28 -13.74
N PRO A 107 8.57 -10.26 -14.63
CA PRO A 107 9.84 -9.58 -14.77
C PRO A 107 10.36 -9.07 -13.42
N ASP A 108 11.66 -9.16 -13.20
CA ASP A 108 12.35 -8.68 -12.02
C ASP A 108 11.82 -9.27 -10.69
N TRP A 109 11.68 -10.59 -10.63
CA TRP A 109 11.18 -11.30 -9.44
C TRP A 109 12.16 -11.21 -8.27
N HIS A 110 11.76 -10.50 -7.21
CA HIS A 110 12.58 -10.28 -6.03
C HIS A 110 11.73 -10.04 -4.77
N LEU A 111 12.37 -10.00 -3.60
CA LEU A 111 11.75 -9.63 -2.34
C LEU A 111 11.71 -8.11 -2.17
N ALA A 112 10.71 -7.62 -1.48
CA ALA A 112 10.75 -6.24 -0.99
C ALA A 112 11.89 -6.07 0.02
N PRO A 113 12.58 -4.91 0.08
CA PRO A 113 13.65 -4.68 1.05
C PRO A 113 13.15 -4.85 2.50
N LEU A 114 14.01 -5.31 3.40
CA LEU A 114 13.64 -5.55 4.81
C LEU A 114 13.00 -4.34 5.50
N ARG A 115 13.41 -3.13 5.15
CA ARG A 115 12.77 -1.91 5.66
C ARG A 115 11.30 -1.79 5.29
N MET A 116 10.85 -2.53 4.26
CA MET A 116 9.47 -2.64 3.80
C MET A 116 8.81 -3.96 4.23
N ALA A 117 9.26 -4.55 5.32
CA ALA A 117 8.54 -5.66 5.95
C ALA A 117 7.23 -5.15 6.59
N TRP A 118 6.13 -5.86 6.32
CA TRP A 118 4.78 -5.46 6.76
C TRP A 118 4.18 -6.40 7.82
N GLU A 119 4.83 -7.50 8.10
CA GLU A 119 4.35 -8.50 9.07
C GLU A 119 4.15 -7.89 10.45
N GLY A 120 2.96 -8.07 11.02
CA GLY A 120 2.59 -7.58 12.35
C GLY A 120 2.28 -6.08 12.41
N LEU A 121 2.31 -5.35 11.29
CA LEU A 121 1.92 -3.95 11.29
C LEU A 121 0.40 -3.81 11.38
N SER A 122 -0.06 -2.87 12.21
CA SER A 122 -1.44 -2.39 12.15
C SER A 122 -1.69 -1.69 10.81
N VAL A 123 -2.96 -1.48 10.45
CA VAL A 123 -3.32 -0.74 9.23
C VAL A 123 -2.71 0.66 9.22
N GLY A 124 -2.72 1.34 10.37
CA GLY A 124 -2.11 2.67 10.50
C GLY A 124 -0.59 2.64 10.38
N ASP A 125 0.09 1.62 10.96
CA ASP A 125 1.55 1.48 10.83
C ASP A 125 1.96 1.11 9.41
N LEU A 126 1.20 0.28 8.73
CA LEU A 126 1.40 -0.06 7.32
C LEU A 126 1.29 1.20 6.44
N CYS A 127 0.28 2.03 6.68
CA CYS A 127 0.12 3.30 5.98
C CYS A 127 1.34 4.21 6.19
N ARG A 128 1.76 4.40 7.43
CA ARG A 128 2.95 5.20 7.75
C ARG A 128 4.20 4.65 7.09
N ALA A 129 4.36 3.33 7.04
CA ALA A 129 5.48 2.68 6.37
C ALA A 129 5.51 2.96 4.86
N LEU A 130 4.36 2.96 4.19
CA LEU A 130 4.25 3.28 2.77
C LEU A 130 4.42 4.78 2.50
N SER A 131 3.98 5.63 3.43
CA SER A 131 4.03 7.09 3.29
C SER A 131 5.42 7.68 3.57
N ASP A 132 6.29 6.94 4.27
CA ASP A 132 7.64 7.37 4.61
C ASP A 132 8.63 7.03 3.48
N PRO A 133 9.13 8.03 2.72
CA PRO A 133 10.09 7.78 1.65
C PRO A 133 11.41 7.18 2.14
N ALA A 134 11.82 7.43 3.39
CA ALA A 134 13.02 6.86 3.96
C ALA A 134 12.88 5.35 4.15
N ARG A 135 11.66 4.87 4.44
CA ARG A 135 11.33 3.46 4.61
C ARG A 135 10.92 2.81 3.29
N GLY A 136 9.99 3.42 2.55
CA GLY A 136 9.45 2.89 1.30
C GLY A 136 10.30 3.15 0.07
N GLY A 137 11.18 4.16 0.12
CA GLY A 137 11.94 4.61 -1.04
C GLY A 137 11.10 5.42 -2.05
N MET A 138 9.82 5.63 -1.79
CA MET A 138 8.86 6.29 -2.67
C MET A 138 7.98 7.27 -1.91
N LYS A 139 7.57 8.35 -2.57
CA LYS A 139 6.50 9.22 -2.09
C LYS A 139 5.14 8.60 -2.41
N PRO A 140 4.05 8.91 -1.67
CA PRO A 140 2.72 8.36 -1.94
C PRO A 140 2.27 8.46 -3.40
N GLY A 141 2.52 9.58 -4.07
CA GLY A 141 2.18 9.77 -5.49
C GLY A 141 2.89 8.82 -6.47
N GLN A 142 4.01 8.23 -6.08
CA GLN A 142 4.76 7.27 -6.90
C GLN A 142 4.22 5.84 -6.76
N LEU A 143 3.44 5.56 -5.71
CA LEU A 143 2.87 4.22 -5.46
C LEU A 143 1.94 3.76 -6.58
N VAL A 144 1.21 4.69 -7.22
CA VAL A 144 0.34 4.38 -8.37
C VAL A 144 1.14 3.75 -9.51
N ALA A 145 2.31 4.29 -9.83
CA ALA A 145 3.18 3.72 -10.86
C ALA A 145 3.78 2.39 -10.41
N HIS A 146 4.21 2.29 -9.16
CA HIS A 146 4.75 1.06 -8.59
C HIS A 146 3.73 -0.08 -8.60
N PHE A 147 2.48 0.18 -8.24
CA PHE A 147 1.43 -0.83 -8.24
C PHE A 147 1.03 -1.31 -9.64
N ASN A 148 1.43 -0.60 -10.68
CA ASN A 148 1.29 -1.02 -12.08
C ASN A 148 2.54 -1.72 -12.65
N THR A 149 3.59 -1.95 -11.86
CA THR A 149 4.73 -2.73 -12.34
C THR A 149 4.34 -4.20 -12.54
N PRO A 150 4.96 -4.90 -13.50
CA PRO A 150 4.62 -6.30 -13.78
C PRO A 150 4.72 -7.22 -12.55
N LEU A 151 5.71 -7.00 -11.68
CA LEU A 151 5.89 -7.79 -10.46
C LEU A 151 4.72 -7.60 -9.48
N VAL A 152 4.24 -6.38 -9.28
CA VAL A 152 3.10 -6.12 -8.39
C VAL A 152 1.79 -6.57 -9.02
N ALA A 153 1.57 -6.28 -10.31
CA ALA A 153 0.38 -6.67 -11.05
C ALA A 153 0.21 -8.21 -11.13
N TRP A 154 1.30 -8.96 -11.01
CA TRP A 154 1.26 -10.42 -10.91
C TRP A 154 0.30 -10.92 -9.80
N ALA A 155 0.12 -10.17 -8.72
CA ALA A 155 -0.77 -10.55 -7.62
C ALA A 155 -2.22 -10.84 -8.08
N TRP A 156 -2.65 -10.28 -9.20
CA TRP A 156 -3.97 -10.48 -9.82
C TRP A 156 -3.97 -11.49 -10.98
N SER A 157 -2.80 -12.03 -11.30
CA SER A 157 -2.66 -13.12 -12.29
C SER A 157 -1.70 -14.19 -11.77
N PRO A 158 -1.90 -14.71 -10.54
CA PRO A 158 -0.89 -15.55 -9.86
C PRO A 158 -0.81 -16.98 -10.39
N GLY A 159 -1.69 -17.37 -11.30
CA GLY A 159 -1.77 -18.73 -11.86
C GLY A 159 -2.12 -19.79 -10.82
N ALA A 160 -1.72 -21.03 -11.09
CA ALA A 160 -1.93 -22.17 -10.21
C ALA A 160 -0.62 -22.62 -9.55
N ASP A 161 -0.72 -23.42 -8.47
CA ASP A 161 0.42 -24.08 -7.82
C ASP A 161 0.84 -25.34 -8.61
N ALA A 162 1.86 -26.05 -8.11
CA ALA A 162 2.37 -27.28 -8.72
C ALA A 162 1.35 -28.44 -8.73
N HIS A 163 0.26 -28.32 -7.99
CA HIS A 163 -0.85 -29.29 -7.98
C HIS A 163 -2.03 -28.84 -8.85
N GLY A 164 -1.88 -27.76 -9.61
CA GLY A 164 -2.93 -27.20 -10.46
C GLY A 164 -4.01 -26.43 -9.68
N ARG A 165 -3.83 -26.16 -8.38
CA ARG A 165 -4.80 -25.40 -7.58
C ARG A 165 -4.60 -23.89 -7.84
N PRO A 166 -5.67 -23.16 -8.19
CA PRO A 166 -5.57 -21.71 -8.35
C PRO A 166 -5.08 -21.03 -7.07
N ARG A 167 -4.13 -20.11 -7.20
CA ARG A 167 -3.73 -19.25 -6.08
C ARG A 167 -4.80 -18.20 -5.83
N THR A 168 -5.06 -17.88 -4.55
CA THR A 168 -6.01 -16.82 -4.21
C THR A 168 -5.53 -15.46 -4.74
N MET A 169 -6.46 -14.63 -5.12
CA MET A 169 -6.23 -13.24 -5.55
C MET A 169 -6.62 -12.27 -4.43
N PRO A 170 -6.05 -11.05 -4.43
CA PRO A 170 -6.51 -10.00 -3.53
C PRO A 170 -8.01 -9.73 -3.64
N PRO A 171 -8.65 -9.20 -2.58
CA PRO A 171 -10.11 -9.04 -2.53
C PRO A 171 -10.67 -7.93 -3.45
N LEU A 172 -9.82 -7.00 -3.89
CA LEU A 172 -10.16 -5.97 -4.87
C LEU A 172 -9.56 -6.34 -6.23
N THR A 173 -10.19 -5.91 -7.32
CA THR A 173 -9.54 -5.96 -8.63
C THR A 173 -8.32 -5.03 -8.68
N HIS A 174 -7.38 -5.28 -9.59
CA HIS A 174 -6.20 -4.42 -9.76
C HIS A 174 -6.59 -2.97 -10.03
N ASP A 175 -7.51 -2.73 -10.97
CA ASP A 175 -7.96 -1.39 -11.33
C ASP A 175 -8.61 -0.68 -10.13
N ALA A 176 -9.47 -1.37 -9.37
CA ALA A 176 -10.08 -0.80 -8.17
C ALA A 176 -9.04 -0.44 -7.11
N PHE A 177 -8.02 -1.29 -6.90
CA PHE A 177 -6.93 -1.00 -5.97
C PHE A 177 -6.10 0.21 -6.39
N VAL A 178 -5.76 0.31 -7.67
CA VAL A 178 -5.03 1.44 -8.24
C VAL A 178 -5.86 2.73 -8.16
N ASP A 179 -7.16 2.67 -8.43
CA ASP A 179 -8.05 3.84 -8.34
C ASP A 179 -8.24 4.32 -6.90
N ILE A 180 -8.41 3.40 -5.94
CA ILE A 180 -8.43 3.74 -4.51
C ILE A 180 -7.11 4.40 -4.09
N THR A 181 -5.98 3.90 -4.58
CA THR A 181 -4.67 4.51 -4.30
C THR A 181 -4.58 5.94 -4.84
N ARG A 182 -5.07 6.21 -6.06
CA ARG A 182 -5.13 7.58 -6.62
C ARG A 182 -5.98 8.50 -5.75
N GLN A 183 -7.16 8.02 -5.33
CA GLN A 183 -8.06 8.77 -4.46
C GLN A 183 -7.43 9.05 -3.09
N TRP A 184 -6.77 8.06 -2.49
CA TRP A 184 -6.05 8.23 -1.24
C TRP A 184 -4.96 9.30 -1.34
N VAL A 185 -4.16 9.28 -2.41
CA VAL A 185 -3.15 10.32 -2.67
C VAL A 185 -3.80 11.69 -2.86
N ALA A 186 -4.87 11.78 -3.65
CA ALA A 186 -5.58 13.03 -3.93
C ALA A 186 -6.24 13.64 -2.68
N THR A 187 -6.61 12.81 -1.71
CA THR A 187 -7.21 13.25 -0.43
C THR A 187 -6.18 13.53 0.67
N GLY A 188 -4.88 13.55 0.33
CA GLY A 188 -3.80 13.95 1.23
C GLY A 188 -3.02 12.79 1.85
N ALA A 189 -3.25 11.56 1.43
CA ALA A 189 -2.53 10.36 1.87
C ALA A 189 -2.52 10.20 3.41
N THR A 190 -3.63 10.54 4.07
CA THR A 190 -3.78 10.46 5.52
C THR A 190 -3.92 9.00 5.97
N CYS A 191 -3.23 8.67 7.06
CA CYS A 191 -3.24 7.32 7.61
C CYS A 191 -4.32 7.13 8.68
N PRO A 192 -4.93 5.93 8.76
CA PRO A 192 -5.77 5.56 9.89
C PRO A 192 -5.03 5.67 11.22
N LYS A 193 -5.75 5.95 12.28
CA LYS A 193 -5.23 5.79 13.65
C LYS A 193 -4.95 4.31 13.88
N SER A 194 -3.92 4.02 14.65
CA SER A 194 -3.53 2.64 15.02
C SER A 194 -4.60 2.03 15.90
#